data_d8acab382192da9756d90a49a08fc227
#
_entry.id   d8acab382192da9756d90a49a08fc227
#
_cell.length_a   1.000
_cell.length_b   1.000
_cell.length_c   1.000
_cell.angle_alpha   90.00
_cell.angle_beta   90.00
_cell.angle_gamma   90.00
#
_symmetry.space_group_name_H-M   'P 1'
#
loop_
_entity.id
_entity.type
_entity.pdbx_description
1 polymer ?
#
loop_
_entity_poly.entity_id
_entity_poly.type
_entity_poly.pdbx_seq_one_letter_code
_entity_poly.pdbx_strand_id
1 'polypeptide(L)'
;HKKYAQSDGEELTPYEQAKRYVSEMKASEKPRWIVVCNFQEFLVYDLEKPGSEPEQIFLKDLEKEHYRLQFLADAKHDYLRREEELSLQAGVLVGKLYDALIKQYYNPKDEQSLRSLNILCVRLVFCLYAEDAGLFATRTAFEDYIRSFTIDNLRDGIIKLFRALDTPLDKRDRYDTKLQPFPYVNGGLFAAENIEIPNFTDEIVDVLCNHCAPFNWSDISPTIFGAVFESTLNPDTRRKGGMHYTSVQNIHKVIDPLFMDDLNAEYQSIVETRRATSL
;
A
#
# COMPACT_ATOMS: atom_id res chain seq x y z
N HIS A 1 -17.92 -7.12 -31.61
CA HIS A 1 -18.29 -6.18 -30.55
C HIS A 1 -18.84 -4.92 -31.18
N LYS A 2 -20.14 -4.58 -30.91
CA LYS A 2 -20.70 -3.29 -31.35
C LYS A 2 -20.05 -2.17 -30.56
N LYS A 3 -19.54 -1.18 -31.29
CA LYS A 3 -19.11 0.10 -30.71
C LYS A 3 -20.32 1.01 -30.52
N TYR A 4 -20.31 1.78 -29.46
CA TYR A 4 -21.36 2.74 -29.17
C TYR A 4 -20.74 4.15 -29.12
N ALA A 5 -21.40 5.11 -29.78
CA ALA A 5 -20.98 6.50 -29.74
C ALA A 5 -21.18 7.08 -28.32
N GLN A 6 -20.16 7.77 -27.84
CA GLN A 6 -20.23 8.53 -26.58
C GLN A 6 -20.58 9.99 -26.86
N SER A 7 -20.89 10.75 -25.80
CA SER A 7 -21.23 12.19 -25.88
C SER A 7 -20.10 13.06 -26.43
N ASP A 8 -18.86 12.57 -26.48
CA ASP A 8 -17.66 13.21 -27.04
C ASP A 8 -17.38 12.77 -28.50
N GLY A 9 -18.22 11.91 -29.08
CA GLY A 9 -18.08 11.46 -30.47
C GLY A 9 -17.12 10.27 -30.69
N GLU A 10 -16.52 9.72 -29.62
CA GLU A 10 -15.70 8.50 -29.72
C GLU A 10 -16.59 7.25 -29.72
N GLU A 11 -16.28 6.30 -30.59
CA GLU A 11 -16.90 4.99 -30.60
C GLU A 11 -16.07 4.00 -29.78
N LEU A 12 -16.55 3.64 -28.60
CA LEU A 12 -15.89 2.68 -27.71
C LEU A 12 -16.68 1.39 -27.59
N THR A 13 -15.97 0.28 -27.43
CA THR A 13 -16.59 -0.98 -26.99
C THR A 13 -16.94 -0.87 -25.50
N PRO A 14 -17.91 -1.67 -24.99
CA PRO A 14 -18.21 -1.70 -23.55
C PRO A 14 -17.00 -1.99 -22.65
N TYR A 15 -16.05 -2.79 -23.13
CA TYR A 15 -14.79 -3.05 -22.44
C TYR A 15 -13.88 -1.80 -22.38
N GLU A 16 -13.70 -1.12 -23.51
CA GLU A 16 -12.89 0.10 -23.58
C GLU A 16 -13.46 1.19 -22.67
N GLN A 17 -14.78 1.33 -22.64
CA GLN A 17 -15.46 2.24 -21.74
C GLN A 17 -15.21 1.90 -20.26
N ALA A 18 -15.38 0.63 -19.88
CA ALA A 18 -15.11 0.17 -18.50
C ALA A 18 -13.64 0.38 -18.13
N LYS A 19 -12.72 0.08 -19.06
CA LYS A 19 -11.28 0.28 -18.85
C LYS A 19 -10.92 1.76 -18.63
N ARG A 20 -11.60 2.68 -19.32
CA ARG A 20 -11.43 4.13 -19.10
C ARG A 20 -11.83 4.52 -17.67
N TYR A 21 -13.00 4.05 -17.18
CA TYR A 21 -13.40 4.30 -15.79
C TYR A 21 -12.38 3.74 -14.79
N VAL A 22 -11.89 2.53 -15.00
CA VAL A 22 -10.87 1.92 -14.14
C VAL A 22 -9.58 2.73 -14.14
N SER A 23 -9.20 3.36 -15.26
CA SER A 23 -7.98 4.17 -15.33
C SER A 23 -8.06 5.44 -14.48
N GLU A 24 -9.27 5.96 -14.26
CA GLU A 24 -9.54 7.15 -13.43
C GLU A 24 -9.68 6.83 -11.93
N MET A 25 -9.81 5.54 -11.56
CA MET A 25 -9.91 5.10 -10.18
C MET A 25 -8.55 5.15 -9.47
N LYS A 26 -8.59 5.38 -8.16
CA LYS A 26 -7.39 5.24 -7.32
C LYS A 26 -6.86 3.82 -7.39
N ALA A 27 -5.55 3.64 -7.29
CA ALA A 27 -4.91 2.33 -7.40
C ALA A 27 -5.50 1.30 -6.43
N SER A 28 -5.82 1.71 -5.20
CA SER A 28 -6.47 0.88 -4.16
C SER A 28 -7.92 0.47 -4.47
N GLU A 29 -8.58 1.19 -5.38
CA GLU A 29 -9.99 0.97 -5.74
C GLU A 29 -10.13 0.26 -7.09
N LYS A 30 -9.02 0.04 -7.82
CA LYS A 30 -9.06 -0.61 -9.14
C LYS A 30 -9.51 -2.06 -9.02
N PRO A 31 -10.57 -2.45 -9.73
CA PRO A 31 -11.02 -3.84 -9.74
C PRO A 31 -10.01 -4.70 -10.50
N ARG A 32 -9.90 -5.97 -10.12
CA ARG A 32 -9.17 -6.97 -10.89
C ARG A 32 -9.92 -7.38 -12.17
N TRP A 33 -11.25 -7.43 -12.09
CA TRP A 33 -12.08 -7.96 -13.15
C TRP A 33 -12.94 -6.89 -13.80
N ILE A 34 -13.03 -6.94 -15.13
CA ILE A 34 -14.08 -6.24 -15.88
C ILE A 34 -15.00 -7.30 -16.47
N VAL A 35 -16.30 -7.20 -16.18
CA VAL A 35 -17.32 -8.08 -16.73
C VAL A 35 -18.20 -7.27 -17.66
N VAL A 36 -18.26 -7.70 -18.92
CA VAL A 36 -19.15 -7.13 -19.93
C VAL A 36 -20.25 -8.14 -20.26
N CYS A 37 -21.50 -7.72 -20.19
CA CYS A 37 -22.66 -8.57 -20.49
C CYS A 37 -23.53 -7.95 -21.57
N ASN A 38 -23.98 -8.76 -22.53
CA ASN A 38 -24.95 -8.39 -23.56
C ASN A 38 -26.27 -9.19 -23.44
N PHE A 39 -26.51 -9.83 -22.27
CA PHE A 39 -27.66 -10.71 -22.00
C PHE A 39 -27.72 -12.01 -22.84
N GLN A 40 -26.68 -12.31 -23.59
CA GLN A 40 -26.48 -13.60 -24.27
C GLN A 40 -25.20 -14.27 -23.76
N GLU A 41 -24.20 -13.46 -23.37
CA GLU A 41 -22.91 -13.90 -22.92
C GLU A 41 -22.32 -12.91 -21.91
N PHE A 42 -21.41 -13.40 -21.07
CA PHE A 42 -20.53 -12.63 -20.23
C PHE A 42 -19.11 -12.75 -20.78
N LEU A 43 -18.42 -11.63 -20.89
CA LEU A 43 -17.00 -11.57 -21.20
C LEU A 43 -16.27 -11.07 -19.95
N VAL A 44 -15.41 -11.91 -19.39
CA VAL A 44 -14.66 -11.64 -18.16
C VAL A 44 -13.20 -11.35 -18.53
N TYR A 45 -12.76 -10.14 -18.23
CA TYR A 45 -11.39 -9.67 -18.48
C TYR A 45 -10.63 -9.64 -17.16
N ASP A 46 -9.48 -10.31 -17.09
CA ASP A 46 -8.55 -10.25 -15.97
C ASP A 46 -7.54 -9.11 -16.22
N LEU A 47 -7.62 -8.03 -15.45
CA LEU A 47 -6.72 -6.88 -15.60
C LEU A 47 -5.28 -7.18 -15.11
N GLU A 48 -5.08 -8.24 -14.34
CA GLU A 48 -3.75 -8.72 -13.94
C GLU A 48 -3.05 -9.49 -15.07
N LYS A 49 -3.79 -9.85 -16.14
CA LYS A 49 -3.25 -10.51 -17.33
C LYS A 49 -3.47 -9.65 -18.57
N PRO A 50 -2.80 -8.51 -18.70
CA PRO A 50 -3.00 -7.62 -19.84
C PRO A 50 -2.65 -8.33 -21.14
N GLY A 51 -3.60 -8.27 -22.10
CA GLY A 51 -3.45 -8.90 -23.42
C GLY A 51 -3.96 -10.34 -23.53
N SER A 52 -4.48 -10.95 -22.45
CA SER A 52 -5.18 -12.22 -22.54
C SER A 52 -6.56 -12.02 -23.20
N GLU A 53 -7.03 -13.05 -23.90
CA GLU A 53 -8.43 -13.09 -24.37
C GLU A 53 -9.37 -13.18 -23.17
N PRO A 54 -10.54 -12.51 -23.23
CA PRO A 54 -11.54 -12.62 -22.17
C PRO A 54 -12.12 -14.02 -22.09
N GLU A 55 -12.43 -14.47 -20.89
CA GLU A 55 -13.23 -15.67 -20.72
C GLU A 55 -14.67 -15.40 -21.15
N GLN A 56 -15.19 -16.25 -22.03
CA GLN A 56 -16.57 -16.18 -22.53
C GLN A 56 -17.44 -17.20 -21.82
N ILE A 57 -18.57 -16.76 -21.29
CA ILE A 57 -19.57 -17.59 -20.63
C ILE A 57 -20.92 -17.27 -21.24
N PHE A 58 -21.57 -18.25 -21.89
CA PHE A 58 -22.90 -18.05 -22.47
C PHE A 58 -23.98 -18.10 -21.39
N LEU A 59 -24.96 -17.21 -21.48
CA LEU A 59 -26.07 -17.17 -20.52
C LEU A 59 -26.83 -18.52 -20.44
N LYS A 60 -26.98 -19.22 -21.56
CA LYS A 60 -27.61 -20.55 -21.62
C LYS A 60 -26.84 -21.63 -20.83
N ASP A 61 -25.55 -21.46 -20.65
CA ASP A 61 -24.68 -22.42 -19.99
C ASP A 61 -24.39 -21.99 -18.55
N LEU A 62 -24.92 -20.83 -18.09
CA LEU A 62 -24.63 -20.24 -16.79
C LEU A 62 -24.96 -21.16 -15.62
N GLU A 63 -26.02 -21.98 -15.72
CA GLU A 63 -26.37 -22.95 -14.68
C GLU A 63 -25.22 -23.93 -14.38
N LYS A 64 -24.44 -24.29 -15.42
CA LYS A 64 -23.31 -25.23 -15.30
C LYS A 64 -21.98 -24.51 -15.06
N GLU A 65 -21.85 -23.29 -15.54
CA GLU A 65 -20.58 -22.55 -15.55
C GLU A 65 -20.56 -21.38 -14.56
N HIS A 66 -21.58 -21.23 -13.68
CA HIS A 66 -21.66 -20.14 -12.70
C HIS A 66 -20.43 -20.05 -11.78
N TYR A 67 -19.74 -21.17 -11.54
CA TYR A 67 -18.51 -21.19 -10.74
C TYR A 67 -17.42 -20.28 -11.30
N ARG A 68 -17.43 -20.01 -12.62
CA ARG A 68 -16.49 -19.09 -13.29
C ARG A 68 -16.76 -17.60 -12.97
N LEU A 69 -17.94 -17.30 -12.41
CA LEU A 69 -18.34 -15.98 -11.91
C LEU A 69 -18.31 -15.92 -10.36
N GLN A 70 -17.76 -16.93 -9.68
CA GLN A 70 -17.76 -17.03 -8.22
C GLN A 70 -17.03 -15.85 -7.57
N PHE A 71 -16.06 -15.23 -8.25
CA PHE A 71 -15.37 -14.02 -7.80
C PHE A 71 -16.32 -12.84 -7.55
N LEU A 72 -17.50 -12.79 -8.19
CA LEU A 72 -18.52 -11.77 -7.92
C LEU A 72 -19.19 -11.96 -6.55
N ALA A 73 -19.26 -13.20 -6.07
CA ALA A 73 -19.81 -13.53 -4.76
C ALA A 73 -18.74 -13.49 -3.66
N ASP A 74 -17.48 -13.73 -4.03
CA ASP A 74 -16.35 -13.91 -3.12
C ASP A 74 -15.37 -12.72 -3.14
N ALA A 75 -15.86 -11.51 -3.38
CA ALA A 75 -15.05 -10.30 -3.42
C ALA A 75 -14.16 -10.10 -2.15
N LYS A 76 -14.57 -10.63 -1.00
CA LYS A 76 -13.76 -10.65 0.23
C LYS A 76 -12.52 -11.54 0.10
N HIS A 77 -12.61 -12.67 -0.59
CA HIS A 77 -11.50 -13.62 -0.68
C HIS A 77 -10.37 -13.12 -1.58
N ASP A 78 -10.71 -12.47 -2.68
CA ASP A 78 -9.71 -11.88 -3.60
C ASP A 78 -9.02 -10.66 -2.96
N TYR A 79 -9.75 -9.84 -2.22
CA TYR A 79 -9.20 -8.73 -1.46
C TYR A 79 -8.17 -9.19 -0.41
N LEU A 80 -8.53 -10.20 0.37
CA LEU A 80 -7.66 -10.74 1.43
C LEU A 80 -6.39 -11.39 0.86
N ARG A 81 -6.52 -12.12 -0.25
CA ARG A 81 -5.36 -12.71 -0.94
C ARG A 81 -4.43 -11.64 -1.49
N ARG A 82 -4.98 -10.58 -2.06
CA ARG A 82 -4.19 -9.44 -2.56
C ARG A 82 -3.47 -8.70 -1.43
N GLU A 83 -4.14 -8.47 -0.31
CA GLU A 83 -3.51 -7.91 0.89
C GLU A 83 -2.34 -8.79 1.37
N GLU A 84 -2.50 -10.10 1.37
CA GLU A 84 -1.45 -11.04 1.76
C GLU A 84 -0.26 -10.99 0.79
N GLU A 85 -0.51 -11.00 -0.52
CA GLU A 85 0.53 -10.89 -1.56
C GLU A 85 1.31 -9.57 -1.44
N LEU A 86 0.61 -8.44 -1.27
CA LEU A 86 1.21 -7.12 -1.08
C LEU A 86 2.04 -7.05 0.21
N SER A 87 1.56 -7.67 1.28
CA SER A 87 2.27 -7.75 2.56
C SER A 87 3.58 -8.51 2.43
N LEU A 88 3.57 -9.63 1.71
CA LEU A 88 4.77 -10.43 1.43
C LEU A 88 5.78 -9.63 0.62
N GLN A 89 5.33 -8.94 -0.43
CA GLN A 89 6.20 -8.10 -1.26
C GLN A 89 6.82 -6.96 -0.46
N ALA A 90 6.04 -6.26 0.35
CA ALA A 90 6.52 -5.20 1.24
C ALA A 90 7.55 -5.74 2.24
N GLY A 91 7.29 -6.91 2.84
CA GLY A 91 8.22 -7.57 3.76
C GLY A 91 9.57 -7.88 3.10
N VAL A 92 9.56 -8.34 1.84
CA VAL A 92 10.80 -8.59 1.08
C VAL A 92 11.56 -7.29 0.83
N LEU A 93 10.86 -6.19 0.47
CA LEU A 93 11.49 -4.89 0.22
C LEU A 93 12.09 -4.28 1.48
N VAL A 94 11.35 -4.30 2.60
CA VAL A 94 11.86 -3.86 3.91
C VAL A 94 13.05 -4.71 4.33
N GLY A 95 13.01 -6.02 4.10
CA GLY A 95 14.13 -6.92 4.35
C GLY A 95 15.38 -6.56 3.57
N LYS A 96 15.26 -6.27 2.27
CA LYS A 96 16.38 -5.81 1.43
C LYS A 96 16.97 -4.49 1.94
N LEU A 97 16.11 -3.52 2.31
CA LEU A 97 16.55 -2.25 2.86
C LEU A 97 17.28 -2.44 4.18
N TYR A 98 16.74 -3.26 5.07
CA TYR A 98 17.38 -3.62 6.34
C TYR A 98 18.76 -4.24 6.11
N ASP A 99 18.87 -5.20 5.17
CA ASP A 99 20.11 -5.90 4.86
C ASP A 99 21.18 -4.99 4.25
N ALA A 100 20.77 -4.00 3.47
CA ALA A 100 21.68 -2.98 2.94
C ALA A 100 22.17 -2.03 4.04
N LEU A 101 21.27 -1.58 4.91
CA LEU A 101 21.57 -0.64 5.99
C LEU A 101 22.47 -1.26 7.07
N ILE A 102 22.20 -2.50 7.51
CA ILE A 102 22.94 -3.13 8.62
C ILE A 102 24.43 -3.25 8.34
N LYS A 103 24.82 -3.37 7.06
CA LYS A 103 26.23 -3.44 6.63
C LYS A 103 27.03 -2.18 6.94
N GLN A 104 26.34 -1.05 7.13
CA GLN A 104 26.94 0.27 7.37
C GLN A 104 27.08 0.61 8.86
N TYR A 105 26.48 -0.19 9.74
CA TYR A 105 26.63 0.01 11.19
C TYR A 105 27.97 -0.54 11.66
N TYR A 106 28.66 0.25 12.50
CA TYR A 106 29.97 -0.12 13.04
C TYR A 106 29.90 -1.37 13.91
N ASN A 107 28.85 -1.48 14.74
CA ASN A 107 28.63 -2.63 15.60
C ASN A 107 27.20 -3.18 15.42
N PRO A 108 26.92 -3.98 14.35
CA PRO A 108 25.57 -4.44 14.02
C PRO A 108 24.98 -5.45 15.01
N LYS A 109 25.72 -5.84 16.06
CA LYS A 109 25.24 -6.74 17.12
C LYS A 109 24.88 -6.01 18.40
N ASP A 110 25.25 -4.73 18.50
CA ASP A 110 24.93 -3.90 19.65
C ASP A 110 23.44 -3.55 19.68
N GLU A 111 22.82 -3.59 20.86
CA GLU A 111 21.40 -3.33 21.04
C GLU A 111 21.02 -1.90 20.60
N GLN A 112 21.87 -0.92 20.89
CA GLN A 112 21.65 0.48 20.51
C GLN A 112 21.71 0.66 18.99
N SER A 113 22.66 0.01 18.31
CA SER A 113 22.77 0.03 16.84
C SER A 113 21.58 -0.67 16.18
N LEU A 114 21.15 -1.81 16.71
CA LEU A 114 19.95 -2.51 16.21
C LEU A 114 18.67 -1.66 16.41
N ARG A 115 18.54 -1.01 17.57
CA ARG A 115 17.42 -0.09 17.81
C ARG A 115 17.44 1.08 16.82
N SER A 116 18.61 1.68 16.60
CA SER A 116 18.77 2.78 15.64
C SER A 116 18.43 2.36 14.21
N LEU A 117 18.91 1.18 13.79
CA LEU A 117 18.60 0.60 12.49
C LEU A 117 17.10 0.37 12.31
N ASN A 118 16.43 -0.19 13.32
CA ASN A 118 15.00 -0.43 13.30
C ASN A 118 14.21 0.87 13.11
N ILE A 119 14.52 1.90 13.90
CA ILE A 119 13.89 3.21 13.81
C ILE A 119 14.17 3.85 12.44
N LEU A 120 15.39 3.75 11.93
CA LEU A 120 15.75 4.27 10.62
C LEU A 120 14.94 3.60 9.50
N CYS A 121 14.84 2.26 9.50
CA CYS A 121 14.03 1.53 8.54
C CYS A 121 12.56 1.98 8.57
N VAL A 122 11.97 2.08 9.77
CA VAL A 122 10.58 2.54 9.93
C VAL A 122 10.39 3.93 9.34
N ARG A 123 11.31 4.86 9.62
CA ARG A 123 11.23 6.25 9.11
C ARG A 123 11.33 6.31 7.59
N LEU A 124 12.25 5.55 6.99
CA LEU A 124 12.43 5.53 5.54
C LEU A 124 11.20 4.94 4.83
N VAL A 125 10.68 3.81 5.32
CA VAL A 125 9.49 3.18 4.74
C VAL A 125 8.24 4.04 4.96
N PHE A 126 8.15 4.73 6.11
CA PHE A 126 7.08 5.71 6.30
C PHE A 126 7.14 6.85 5.27
N CYS A 127 8.33 7.33 4.91
CA CYS A 127 8.46 8.36 3.87
C CYS A 127 7.97 7.86 2.51
N LEU A 128 8.25 6.62 2.14
CA LEU A 128 7.73 5.99 0.92
C LEU A 128 6.19 5.87 0.97
N TYR A 129 5.65 5.41 2.10
CA TYR A 129 4.21 5.35 2.30
C TYR A 129 3.55 6.73 2.23
N ALA A 130 4.14 7.73 2.88
CA ALA A 130 3.60 9.09 2.92
C ALA A 130 3.57 9.75 1.53
N GLU A 131 4.55 9.45 0.70
CA GLU A 131 4.63 9.87 -0.69
C GLU A 131 3.47 9.29 -1.51
N ASP A 132 3.29 7.97 -1.49
CA ASP A 132 2.24 7.27 -2.22
C ASP A 132 0.83 7.60 -1.70
N ALA A 133 0.69 7.79 -0.39
CA ALA A 133 -0.57 8.19 0.23
C ALA A 133 -0.94 9.66 -0.04
N GLY A 134 -0.07 10.42 -0.74
CA GLY A 134 -0.31 11.82 -1.07
C GLY A 134 -0.22 12.77 0.13
N LEU A 135 0.52 12.38 1.18
CA LEU A 135 0.79 13.24 2.34
C LEU A 135 1.88 14.26 2.02
N PHE A 136 2.78 13.97 1.07
CA PHE A 136 3.78 14.90 0.56
C PHE A 136 3.22 15.69 -0.63
N ALA A 137 3.86 16.80 -1.00
CA ALA A 137 3.38 17.68 -2.04
C ALA A 137 3.31 17.02 -3.44
N THR A 138 4.17 16.05 -3.71
CA THR A 138 4.18 15.25 -4.93
C THR A 138 4.37 13.76 -4.60
N ARG A 139 3.98 12.89 -5.54
CA ARG A 139 4.14 11.43 -5.40
C ARG A 139 5.57 10.94 -5.63
N THR A 140 6.52 11.83 -5.84
CA THR A 140 7.95 11.55 -6.05
C THR A 140 8.82 12.43 -5.14
N ALA A 141 8.21 13.11 -4.14
CA ALA A 141 8.90 14.09 -3.32
C ALA A 141 10.08 13.49 -2.55
N PHE A 142 9.92 12.30 -1.99
CA PHE A 142 10.96 11.63 -1.23
C PHE A 142 12.05 11.03 -2.14
N GLU A 143 11.66 10.40 -3.24
CA GLU A 143 12.60 9.90 -4.25
C GLU A 143 13.42 11.04 -4.84
N ASP A 144 12.79 12.14 -5.28
CA ASP A 144 13.46 13.33 -5.83
C ASP A 144 14.40 13.96 -4.79
N TYR A 145 13.98 13.97 -3.52
CA TYR A 145 14.82 14.46 -2.43
C TYR A 145 16.09 13.63 -2.28
N ILE A 146 15.99 12.29 -2.23
CA ILE A 146 17.14 11.39 -2.15
C ILE A 146 18.07 11.62 -3.35
N ARG A 147 17.52 11.62 -4.57
CA ARG A 147 18.29 11.80 -5.82
C ARG A 147 18.94 13.17 -5.95
N SER A 148 18.49 14.17 -5.17
CA SER A 148 19.05 15.53 -5.18
C SER A 148 20.38 15.66 -4.43
N PHE A 149 20.86 14.61 -3.77
CA PHE A 149 22.12 14.58 -3.02
C PHE A 149 23.14 13.67 -3.68
N THR A 150 24.41 14.01 -3.50
CA THR A 150 25.51 13.03 -3.69
C THR A 150 25.51 12.06 -2.54
N ILE A 151 26.07 10.86 -2.73
CA ILE A 151 26.16 9.82 -1.70
C ILE A 151 26.78 10.36 -0.42
N ASP A 152 27.87 11.11 -0.51
CA ASP A 152 28.60 11.67 0.64
C ASP A 152 27.76 12.64 1.49
N ASN A 153 26.77 13.32 0.87
CA ASN A 153 25.94 14.31 1.53
C ASN A 153 24.53 13.79 1.88
N LEU A 154 24.17 12.59 1.43
CA LEU A 154 22.81 12.06 1.60
C LEU A 154 22.47 11.82 3.08
N ARG A 155 23.44 11.36 3.88
CA ARG A 155 23.24 11.19 5.32
C ARG A 155 22.77 12.48 6.00
N ASP A 156 23.42 13.59 5.70
CA ASP A 156 23.06 14.91 6.25
C ASP A 156 21.69 15.37 5.71
N GLY A 157 21.40 15.05 4.45
CA GLY A 157 20.08 15.27 3.85
C GLY A 157 18.97 14.54 4.62
N ILE A 158 19.14 13.26 4.92
CA ILE A 158 18.17 12.45 5.66
C ILE A 158 17.98 12.97 7.09
N ILE A 159 19.06 13.35 7.78
CA ILE A 159 18.98 13.97 9.10
C ILE A 159 18.16 15.26 9.06
N LYS A 160 18.39 16.11 8.04
CA LYS A 160 17.63 17.35 7.85
C LYS A 160 16.15 17.08 7.55
N LEU A 161 15.86 16.08 6.71
CA LEU A 161 14.48 15.68 6.39
C LEU A 161 13.74 15.23 7.66
N PHE A 162 14.33 14.34 8.45
CA PHE A 162 13.67 13.85 9.68
C PHE A 162 13.44 14.99 10.69
N ARG A 163 14.39 15.91 10.82
CA ARG A 163 14.19 17.10 11.63
C ARG A 163 13.08 18.00 11.10
N ALA A 164 12.97 18.15 9.78
CA ALA A 164 11.90 18.92 9.17
C ALA A 164 10.54 18.27 9.42
N LEU A 165 10.42 16.96 9.25
CA LEU A 165 9.19 16.22 9.54
C LEU A 165 8.75 16.33 11.01
N ASP A 166 9.67 16.52 11.95
CA ASP A 166 9.41 16.74 13.38
C ASP A 166 9.20 18.22 13.75
N THR A 167 9.38 19.16 12.81
CA THR A 167 9.31 20.59 13.10
C THR A 167 8.06 21.21 12.48
N PRO A 168 7.19 21.91 13.26
CA PRO A 168 6.08 22.67 12.73
C PRO A 168 6.52 23.68 11.66
N LEU A 169 5.66 23.90 10.65
CA LEU A 169 5.99 24.70 9.47
C LEU A 169 6.40 26.15 9.79
N ASP A 170 5.81 26.74 10.82
CA ASP A 170 6.09 28.11 11.29
C ASP A 170 7.48 28.25 11.94
N LYS A 171 8.08 27.14 12.36
CA LYS A 171 9.41 27.08 13.01
C LYS A 171 10.53 26.62 12.08
N ARG A 172 10.22 26.30 10.83
CA ARG A 172 11.19 25.83 9.84
C ARG A 172 11.95 26.98 9.18
N ASP A 173 13.16 26.67 8.71
CA ASP A 173 13.89 27.57 7.81
C ASP A 173 13.13 27.72 6.48
N ARG A 174 12.70 28.95 6.18
CA ARG A 174 11.95 29.27 4.96
C ARG A 174 12.82 29.24 3.69
N TYR A 175 14.11 29.27 3.84
CA TYR A 175 15.06 29.27 2.74
C TYR A 175 15.46 27.87 2.26
N ASP A 176 15.17 26.83 3.05
CA ASP A 176 15.40 25.44 2.63
C ASP A 176 14.26 24.95 1.74
N THR A 177 14.36 25.29 0.45
CA THR A 177 13.34 24.98 -0.55
C THR A 177 13.18 23.48 -0.79
N LYS A 178 14.21 22.66 -0.55
CA LYS A 178 14.15 21.20 -0.72
C LYS A 178 13.24 20.53 0.30
N LEU A 179 13.00 21.16 1.46
CA LEU A 179 12.17 20.63 2.53
C LEU A 179 10.72 21.14 2.51
N GLN A 180 10.39 22.06 1.61
CA GLN A 180 9.01 22.59 1.48
C GLN A 180 7.97 21.52 1.09
N PRO A 181 8.29 20.51 0.26
CA PRO A 181 7.32 19.47 -0.09
C PRO A 181 6.86 18.59 1.07
N PHE A 182 7.55 18.63 2.21
CA PHE A 182 7.32 17.73 3.33
C PHE A 182 6.52 18.41 4.45
N PRO A 183 5.36 17.87 4.87
CA PRO A 183 4.56 18.42 5.96
C PRO A 183 5.19 18.16 7.32
N TYR A 184 4.63 18.75 8.38
CA TYR A 184 4.89 18.36 9.75
C TYR A 184 4.13 17.07 10.08
N VAL A 185 4.87 16.06 10.57
CA VAL A 185 4.30 14.76 10.97
C VAL A 185 4.22 14.72 12.49
N ASN A 186 3.02 14.99 13.00
CA ASN A 186 2.76 14.90 14.44
C ASN A 186 2.57 13.42 14.84
N GLY A 187 3.23 12.94 15.88
CA GLY A 187 3.06 11.56 16.37
C GLY A 187 4.32 10.90 16.94
N GLY A 188 5.41 11.66 17.07
CA GLY A 188 6.63 11.17 17.73
C GLY A 188 7.52 10.24 16.89
N LEU A 189 7.10 9.82 15.69
CA LEU A 189 7.89 8.95 14.81
C LEU A 189 9.26 9.58 14.46
N PHE A 190 9.27 10.89 14.21
CA PHE A 190 10.47 11.66 13.88
C PHE A 190 11.04 12.44 15.06
N ALA A 191 10.43 12.34 16.25
CA ALA A 191 10.90 13.01 17.44
C ALA A 191 12.39 12.72 17.70
N ALA A 192 13.09 13.71 18.26
CA ALA A 192 14.54 13.70 18.43
C ALA A 192 14.99 12.60 19.42
N GLU A 193 14.97 11.35 18.95
CA GLU A 193 15.80 10.31 19.56
C GLU A 193 17.17 10.36 18.90
N ASN A 194 18.24 10.27 19.72
CA ASN A 194 19.59 10.12 19.22
C ASN A 194 19.75 8.72 18.62
N ILE A 195 19.30 8.56 17.38
CA ILE A 195 19.56 7.34 16.62
C ILE A 195 20.85 7.49 15.81
N GLU A 196 21.59 6.40 15.73
CA GLU A 196 22.71 6.30 14.80
C GLU A 196 22.18 6.19 13.37
N ILE A 197 22.51 7.16 12.52
CA ILE A 197 22.24 7.11 11.07
C ILE A 197 23.58 6.89 10.38
N PRO A 198 23.78 5.75 9.71
CA PRO A 198 25.04 5.45 9.04
C PRO A 198 25.20 6.26 7.75
N ASN A 199 26.36 6.17 7.12
CA ASN A 199 26.53 6.67 5.77
C ASN A 199 25.70 5.85 4.79
N PHE A 200 25.16 6.53 3.77
CA PHE A 200 24.45 5.86 2.69
C PHE A 200 25.43 5.40 1.61
N THR A 201 25.07 4.36 0.90
CA THR A 201 25.85 3.78 -0.20
C THR A 201 24.99 3.72 -1.45
N ASP A 202 25.63 3.53 -2.62
CA ASP A 202 24.90 3.30 -3.87
C ASP A 202 23.92 2.13 -3.76
N GLU A 203 24.28 1.05 -3.01
CA GLU A 203 23.39 -0.09 -2.75
C GLU A 203 22.11 0.34 -2.01
N ILE A 204 22.23 1.18 -0.97
CA ILE A 204 21.07 1.65 -0.21
C ILE A 204 20.19 2.55 -1.07
N VAL A 205 20.78 3.44 -1.86
CA VAL A 205 20.05 4.33 -2.78
C VAL A 205 19.36 3.52 -3.87
N ASP A 206 20.02 2.52 -4.43
CA ASP A 206 19.45 1.61 -5.41
C ASP A 206 18.22 0.87 -4.84
N VAL A 207 18.34 0.32 -3.63
CA VAL A 207 17.21 -0.33 -2.96
C VAL A 207 16.07 0.63 -2.71
N LEU A 208 16.33 1.85 -2.24
CA LEU A 208 15.27 2.84 -1.97
C LEU A 208 14.58 3.31 -3.25
N CYS A 209 15.36 3.74 -4.27
CA CYS A 209 14.82 4.42 -5.43
C CYS A 209 14.42 3.48 -6.58
N ASN A 210 15.05 2.31 -6.71
CA ASN A 210 14.79 1.40 -7.84
C ASN A 210 14.03 0.13 -7.43
N HIS A 211 13.98 -0.20 -6.13
CA HIS A 211 13.23 -1.35 -5.64
C HIS A 211 12.04 -0.95 -4.77
N CYS A 212 12.21 -0.02 -3.82
CA CYS A 212 11.16 0.38 -2.90
C CYS A 212 10.23 1.45 -3.49
N ALA A 213 10.75 2.50 -4.13
CA ALA A 213 9.94 3.59 -4.68
C ALA A 213 8.95 3.16 -5.78
N PRO A 214 9.25 2.17 -6.67
CA PRO A 214 8.27 1.69 -7.64
C PRO A 214 7.11 0.88 -7.05
N PHE A 215 7.21 0.44 -5.80
CA PHE A 215 6.15 -0.29 -5.11
C PHE A 215 5.13 0.69 -4.54
N ASN A 216 3.84 0.43 -4.75
CA ASN A 216 2.78 1.30 -4.21
C ASN A 216 2.51 1.00 -2.73
N TRP A 217 3.15 1.74 -1.83
CA TRP A 217 3.02 1.57 -0.38
C TRP A 217 1.64 1.95 0.15
N SER A 218 0.87 2.78 -0.56
CA SER A 218 -0.49 3.17 -0.16
C SER A 218 -1.51 2.03 -0.25
N ASP A 219 -1.18 0.96 -0.99
CA ASP A 219 -2.03 -0.24 -1.09
C ASP A 219 -1.90 -1.16 0.14
N ILE A 220 -0.93 -0.88 1.03
CA ILE A 220 -0.74 -1.65 2.26
C ILE A 220 -1.61 -1.07 3.37
N SER A 221 -2.42 -1.92 4.01
CA SER A 221 -3.20 -1.48 5.16
C SER A 221 -2.29 -1.13 6.36
N PRO A 222 -2.68 -0.17 7.22
CA PRO A 222 -1.92 0.17 8.42
C PRO A 222 -1.65 -1.02 9.36
N THR A 223 -2.56 -1.99 9.38
CA THR A 223 -2.42 -3.21 10.18
C THR A 223 -1.27 -4.08 9.66
N ILE A 224 -1.17 -4.22 8.34
CA ILE A 224 -0.09 -4.95 7.67
C ILE A 224 1.23 -4.24 7.85
N PHE A 225 1.23 -2.91 7.78
CA PHE A 225 2.41 -2.08 7.98
C PHE A 225 3.09 -2.41 9.33
N GLY A 226 2.30 -2.48 10.42
CA GLY A 226 2.80 -2.88 11.74
C GLY A 226 3.39 -4.30 11.74
N ALA A 227 2.71 -5.26 11.12
CA ALA A 227 3.15 -6.67 11.07
C ALA A 227 4.43 -6.86 10.24
N VAL A 228 4.57 -6.15 9.11
CA VAL A 228 5.79 -6.15 8.28
C VAL A 228 6.99 -5.68 9.10
N PHE A 229 6.83 -4.61 9.88
CA PHE A 229 7.90 -4.13 10.73
C PHE A 229 8.24 -5.11 11.85
N GLU A 230 7.25 -5.63 12.56
CA GLU A 230 7.48 -6.61 13.62
C GLU A 230 8.25 -7.84 13.10
N SER A 231 7.83 -8.38 11.97
CA SER A 231 8.45 -9.57 11.37
C SER A 231 9.85 -9.32 10.84
N THR A 232 10.10 -8.14 10.27
CA THR A 232 11.37 -7.81 9.63
C THR A 232 12.42 -7.38 10.66
N LEU A 233 11.99 -6.69 11.71
CA LEU A 233 12.88 -6.12 12.72
C LEU A 233 13.20 -7.09 13.85
N ASN A 234 12.46 -8.19 13.99
CA ASN A 234 12.75 -9.21 14.98
C ASN A 234 13.68 -10.30 14.40
N PRO A 235 14.95 -10.42 14.87
CA PRO A 235 15.92 -11.39 14.34
C PRO A 235 15.46 -12.85 14.44
N ASP A 236 14.63 -13.19 15.42
CA ASP A 236 14.18 -14.56 15.65
C ASP A 236 13.05 -14.97 14.70
N THR A 237 12.15 -14.06 14.34
CA THR A 237 11.11 -14.26 13.34
C THR A 237 11.68 -14.30 11.94
N ARG A 238 12.69 -13.50 11.65
CA ARG A 238 13.38 -13.44 10.36
C ARG A 238 14.09 -14.75 10.00
N ARG A 239 14.74 -15.41 10.98
CA ARG A 239 15.43 -16.71 10.79
C ARG A 239 14.47 -17.88 10.56
N LYS A 240 13.25 -17.82 11.04
CA LYS A 240 12.26 -18.88 10.95
C LYS A 240 11.38 -18.79 9.70
N GLY A 241 11.53 -17.77 8.86
CA GLY A 241 10.73 -17.57 7.63
C GLY A 241 9.23 -17.40 7.89
N GLY A 242 8.84 -17.18 9.14
CA GLY A 242 7.46 -17.03 9.56
C GLY A 242 7.14 -15.59 9.92
N MET A 243 6.40 -14.90 9.07
CA MET A 243 5.66 -13.72 9.50
C MET A 243 4.58 -14.22 10.47
N HIS A 244 4.69 -13.86 11.75
CA HIS A 244 3.56 -13.97 12.68
C HIS A 244 2.57 -12.82 12.40
N TYR A 245 2.04 -12.83 11.19
CA TYR A 245 0.96 -11.94 10.82
C TYR A 245 -0.34 -12.49 11.39
N THR A 246 -0.95 -11.76 12.32
CA THR A 246 -2.32 -12.04 12.70
C THR A 246 -3.19 -11.53 11.54
N SER A 247 -3.55 -12.42 10.63
CA SER A 247 -4.37 -12.06 9.47
C SER A 247 -5.67 -11.39 9.94
N VAL A 248 -6.17 -10.46 9.14
CA VAL A 248 -7.47 -9.83 9.37
C VAL A 248 -8.55 -10.90 9.63
N GLN A 249 -8.48 -12.05 8.95
CA GLN A 249 -9.35 -13.20 9.19
C GLN A 249 -9.24 -13.75 10.62
N ASN A 250 -8.03 -13.84 11.17
CA ASN A 250 -7.85 -14.32 12.54
C ASN A 250 -8.30 -13.27 13.56
N ILE A 251 -8.13 -11.99 13.26
CA ILE A 251 -8.69 -10.89 14.05
C ILE A 251 -10.21 -11.00 14.03
N HIS A 252 -10.84 -11.13 12.86
CA HIS A 252 -12.29 -11.29 12.73
C HIS A 252 -12.83 -12.53 13.46
N LYS A 253 -12.12 -13.67 13.45
CA LYS A 253 -12.53 -14.85 14.25
C LYS A 253 -12.65 -14.56 15.75
N VAL A 254 -11.91 -13.56 16.23
CA VAL A 254 -11.95 -13.16 17.65
C VAL A 254 -12.98 -12.06 17.88
N ILE A 255 -12.96 -11.01 17.05
CA ILE A 255 -13.81 -9.83 17.30
C ILE A 255 -15.26 -10.00 16.83
N ASP A 256 -15.51 -10.81 15.78
CA ASP A 256 -16.86 -11.00 15.26
C ASP A 256 -17.78 -11.58 16.34
N PRO A 257 -17.48 -12.72 17.01
CA PRO A 257 -18.33 -13.25 18.05
C PRO A 257 -18.29 -12.44 19.36
N LEU A 258 -17.30 -11.53 19.54
CA LEU A 258 -17.20 -10.73 20.75
C LEU A 258 -18.13 -9.52 20.75
N PHE A 259 -18.23 -8.81 19.63
CA PHE A 259 -19.01 -7.55 19.55
C PHE A 259 -19.43 -7.15 18.15
N MET A 260 -18.76 -7.63 17.06
CA MET A 260 -19.06 -7.17 15.70
C MET A 260 -20.42 -7.69 15.22
N ASP A 261 -20.78 -8.92 15.56
CA ASP A 261 -22.07 -9.50 15.20
C ASP A 261 -23.23 -8.73 15.87
N ASP A 262 -23.08 -8.37 17.14
CA ASP A 262 -24.05 -7.58 17.89
C ASP A 262 -24.18 -6.16 17.31
N LEU A 263 -23.05 -5.50 17.00
CA LEU A 263 -23.04 -4.17 16.37
C LEU A 263 -23.69 -4.17 14.98
N ASN A 264 -23.42 -5.21 14.20
CA ASN A 264 -24.03 -5.36 12.87
C ASN A 264 -25.55 -5.58 12.99
N ALA A 265 -26.03 -6.38 13.95
CA ALA A 265 -27.43 -6.59 14.21
C ALA A 265 -28.13 -5.28 14.63
N GLU A 266 -27.50 -4.51 15.53
CA GLU A 266 -28.01 -3.22 15.98
C GLU A 266 -28.05 -2.21 14.81
N TYR A 267 -26.99 -2.15 14.00
CA TYR A 267 -26.94 -1.30 12.80
C TYR A 267 -28.07 -1.64 11.82
N GLN A 268 -28.28 -2.91 11.52
CA GLN A 268 -29.37 -3.33 10.61
C GLN A 268 -30.76 -2.95 11.18
N SER A 269 -30.97 -3.14 12.47
CA SER A 269 -32.21 -2.71 13.13
C SER A 269 -32.48 -1.20 13.00
N ILE A 270 -31.43 -0.37 13.14
CA ILE A 270 -31.53 1.08 12.97
C ILE A 270 -31.86 1.45 11.51
N VAL A 271 -31.22 0.78 10.56
CA VAL A 271 -31.44 1.00 9.11
C VAL A 271 -32.88 0.64 8.74
N GLU A 272 -33.38 -0.50 9.21
CA GLU A 272 -34.76 -0.94 8.96
C GLU A 272 -35.80 0.00 9.59
N THR A 273 -35.55 0.45 10.82
CA THR A 273 -36.42 1.44 11.49
C THR A 273 -36.49 2.76 10.73
N ARG A 274 -35.36 3.26 10.22
CA ARG A 274 -35.29 4.47 9.39
C ARG A 274 -36.03 4.30 8.06
N ARG A 275 -35.94 3.15 7.41
CA ARG A 275 -36.68 2.87 6.19
C ARG A 275 -38.18 2.79 6.42
N ALA A 276 -38.61 2.21 7.54
CA ALA A 276 -40.03 2.14 7.91
C ALA A 276 -40.63 3.51 8.29
N THR A 277 -39.82 4.47 8.75
CA THR A 277 -40.30 5.82 9.14
C THR A 277 -40.23 6.80 7.95
N SER A 278 -39.67 6.41 6.80
CA SER A 278 -39.57 7.25 5.59
C SER A 278 -40.64 6.91 4.53
N LEU A 279 -41.58 6.02 4.84
CA LEU A 279 -42.80 5.70 4.10
C LEU A 279 -44.01 6.30 4.81
#